data_23a033bad73a6ec5bca467f270800483
#
_entry.id   23a033bad73a6ec5bca467f270800483
#
_cell.length_a   1.000
_cell.length_b   1.000
_cell.length_c   1.000
_cell.angle_alpha   90.00
_cell.angle_beta   90.00
_cell.angle_gamma   90.00
#
_symmetry.space_group_name_H-M   'P 1'
#
loop_
_entity.id
_entity.type
_entity.pdbx_description
1 polymer ?
#
loop_
_entity_poly.entity_id
_entity_poly.type
_entity_poly.pdbx_seq_one_letter_code
_entity_poly.pdbx_strand_id
1 'polypeptide(L)'
;MIVIESIDHIGITVSNLDRSIEFYRELFDFEVVEKMSNAREAFIKVGEVMIGLFEIEGYANQQGSKNHISLFIDEEDFDDAVDELRENDITIVFGPENLRGGKSVVFLDPDGNQLELCYPRMNI
;
A
#
# COMPACT_ATOMS: atom_id res chain seq x y z
N MET A 1 14.27 -9.89 27.27
CA MET A 1 14.39 -9.56 25.84
C MET A 1 13.44 -10.42 25.03
N ILE A 2 12.76 -9.80 24.08
CA ILE A 2 11.85 -10.52 23.17
C ILE A 2 12.60 -10.77 21.88
N VAL A 3 12.63 -12.00 21.42
CA VAL A 3 13.29 -12.39 20.16
C VAL A 3 12.22 -12.48 19.06
N ILE A 4 12.36 -11.63 18.04
CA ILE A 4 11.41 -11.55 16.92
C ILE A 4 12.04 -12.18 15.68
N GLU A 5 11.31 -13.07 15.01
CA GLU A 5 11.79 -13.76 13.80
C GLU A 5 11.59 -12.90 12.56
N SER A 6 10.41 -12.30 12.41
CA SER A 6 10.09 -11.53 11.20
C SER A 6 8.81 -10.71 11.43
N ILE A 7 8.43 -9.92 10.42
CA ILE A 7 7.10 -9.32 10.35
C ILE A 7 6.16 -10.35 9.74
N ASP A 8 5.07 -10.68 10.44
CA ASP A 8 4.05 -11.61 9.95
C ASP A 8 3.13 -10.90 8.94
N HIS A 9 2.50 -9.83 9.36
CA HIS A 9 1.66 -9.02 8.50
C HIS A 9 1.62 -7.57 8.98
N ILE A 10 1.18 -6.68 8.10
CA ILE A 10 0.93 -5.28 8.40
C ILE A 10 -0.56 -5.06 8.23
N GLY A 11 -1.21 -4.55 9.27
CA GLY A 11 -2.64 -4.27 9.21
C GLY A 11 -2.91 -2.83 8.82
N ILE A 12 -3.86 -2.61 7.91
CA ILE A 12 -4.38 -1.30 7.58
C ILE A 12 -5.90 -1.31 7.70
N THR A 13 -6.45 -0.21 8.15
CA THR A 13 -7.89 -0.06 8.29
C THR A 13 -8.48 0.51 7.00
N VAL A 14 -9.61 -0.04 6.59
CA VAL A 14 -10.36 0.41 5.40
C VAL A 14 -11.83 0.57 5.77
N SER A 15 -12.57 1.39 5.02
CA SER A 15 -13.99 1.60 5.30
C SER A 15 -14.91 0.65 4.56
N ASN A 16 -14.43 0.05 3.47
CA ASN A 16 -15.21 -0.87 2.64
C ASN A 16 -14.25 -1.94 2.10
N LEU A 17 -14.38 -3.14 2.62
CA LEU A 17 -13.44 -4.22 2.32
C LEU A 17 -13.42 -4.59 0.83
N ASP A 18 -14.58 -4.75 0.22
CA ASP A 18 -14.67 -5.14 -1.19
C ASP A 18 -14.08 -4.08 -2.12
N ARG A 19 -14.34 -2.81 -1.85
CA ARG A 19 -13.76 -1.71 -2.60
C ARG A 19 -12.23 -1.69 -2.49
N SER A 20 -11.70 -1.92 -1.30
CA SER A 20 -10.26 -1.92 -1.06
C SER A 20 -9.59 -3.12 -1.73
N ILE A 21 -10.20 -4.30 -1.64
CA ILE A 21 -9.70 -5.49 -2.35
C ILE A 21 -9.62 -5.22 -3.85
N GLU A 22 -10.68 -4.64 -4.43
CA GLU A 22 -10.72 -4.30 -5.85
C GLU A 22 -9.62 -3.32 -6.22
N PHE A 23 -9.43 -2.24 -5.42
CA PHE A 23 -8.38 -1.26 -5.64
C PHE A 23 -6.99 -1.90 -5.69
N TYR A 24 -6.64 -2.69 -4.66
CA TYR A 24 -5.33 -3.30 -4.58
C TYR A 24 -5.10 -4.37 -5.65
N ARG A 25 -6.13 -5.14 -5.95
CA ARG A 25 -6.04 -6.18 -6.98
C ARG A 25 -5.88 -5.59 -8.38
N GLU A 26 -6.68 -4.61 -8.74
CA GLU A 26 -6.65 -4.02 -10.08
C GLU A 26 -5.43 -3.17 -10.33
N LEU A 27 -5.01 -2.38 -9.34
CA LEU A 27 -3.88 -1.48 -9.53
C LEU A 27 -2.53 -2.22 -9.48
N PHE A 28 -2.39 -3.19 -8.61
CA PHE A 28 -1.12 -3.86 -8.36
C PHE A 28 -1.11 -5.35 -8.68
N ASP A 29 -2.23 -5.90 -9.07
CA ASP A 29 -2.38 -7.34 -9.31
C ASP A 29 -1.95 -8.18 -8.11
N PHE A 30 -2.24 -7.70 -6.90
CA PHE A 30 -1.94 -8.44 -5.67
C PHE A 30 -2.86 -9.65 -5.52
N GLU A 31 -2.28 -10.75 -5.07
CA GLU A 31 -3.04 -11.96 -4.77
C GLU A 31 -3.80 -11.80 -3.45
N VAL A 32 -5.11 -12.02 -3.48
CA VAL A 32 -5.92 -12.13 -2.26
C VAL A 32 -5.78 -13.55 -1.77
N VAL A 33 -5.10 -13.73 -0.64
CA VAL A 33 -4.80 -15.04 -0.10
C VAL A 33 -5.96 -15.58 0.71
N GLU A 34 -6.60 -14.71 1.50
CA GLU A 34 -7.71 -15.10 2.34
C GLU A 34 -8.68 -13.94 2.55
N LYS A 35 -9.97 -14.25 2.52
CA LYS A 35 -11.03 -13.30 2.84
C LYS A 35 -11.92 -13.91 3.91
N MET A 36 -11.98 -13.25 5.06
CA MET A 36 -12.80 -13.66 6.18
C MET A 36 -13.99 -12.71 6.31
N SER A 37 -15.05 -12.99 5.54
CA SER A 37 -16.20 -12.08 5.44
C SER A 37 -16.89 -11.83 6.79
N ASN A 38 -16.96 -12.84 7.65
CA ASN A 38 -17.58 -12.70 8.97
C ASN A 38 -16.80 -11.79 9.90
N ALA A 39 -15.47 -11.78 9.76
CA ALA A 39 -14.60 -10.92 10.55
C ALA A 39 -14.31 -9.59 9.85
N ARG A 40 -14.81 -9.40 8.63
CA ARG A 40 -14.57 -8.21 7.80
C ARG A 40 -13.09 -7.96 7.60
N GLU A 41 -12.37 -9.00 7.24
CA GLU A 41 -10.93 -8.97 7.04
C GLU A 41 -10.57 -9.63 5.70
N ALA A 42 -9.46 -9.19 5.13
CA ALA A 42 -8.85 -9.86 3.98
C ALA A 42 -7.34 -9.71 4.07
N PHE A 43 -6.62 -10.69 3.53
CA PHE A 43 -5.17 -10.66 3.48
C PHE A 43 -4.71 -10.72 2.05
N ILE A 44 -3.84 -9.79 1.68
CA ILE A 44 -3.22 -9.73 0.37
C ILE A 44 -1.72 -9.98 0.51
N LYS A 45 -1.16 -10.69 -0.46
CA LYS A 45 0.26 -11.03 -0.45
C LYS A 45 1.05 -10.04 -1.29
N VAL A 46 2.08 -9.46 -0.69
CA VAL A 46 3.02 -8.55 -1.35
C VAL A 46 4.42 -9.06 -1.10
N GLY A 47 5.01 -9.73 -2.09
CA GLY A 47 6.29 -10.41 -1.89
C GLY A 47 6.18 -11.46 -0.78
N GLU A 48 6.99 -11.34 0.26
CA GLU A 48 6.98 -12.24 1.41
C GLU A 48 6.21 -11.69 2.60
N VAL A 49 5.56 -10.55 2.45
CA VAL A 49 4.82 -9.89 3.53
C VAL A 49 3.34 -9.90 3.20
N MET A 50 2.53 -10.13 4.23
CA MET A 50 1.08 -10.04 4.13
C MET A 50 0.61 -8.65 4.56
N ILE A 51 -0.34 -8.09 3.85
CA ILE A 51 -1.06 -6.89 4.29
C ILE A 51 -2.48 -7.33 4.64
N GLY A 52 -2.88 -7.06 5.88
CA GLY A 52 -4.24 -7.30 6.34
C GLY A 52 -5.08 -6.05 6.14
N LEU A 53 -6.24 -6.22 5.50
CA LEU A 53 -7.24 -5.18 5.34
C LEU A 53 -8.35 -5.43 6.37
N PHE A 54 -8.56 -4.47 7.27
CA PHE A 54 -9.52 -4.61 8.38
C PHE A 54 -10.59 -3.55 8.23
N GLU A 55 -11.84 -3.97 8.02
CA GLU A 55 -12.94 -3.05 7.75
C GLU A 55 -13.50 -2.45 9.02
N ILE A 56 -13.55 -1.11 9.05
CA ILE A 56 -14.28 -0.33 10.04
C ILE A 56 -15.16 0.65 9.29
N GLU A 57 -16.48 0.50 9.41
CA GLU A 57 -17.42 1.39 8.75
C GLU A 57 -17.18 2.84 9.14
N GLY A 58 -17.15 3.71 8.14
CA GLY A 58 -16.93 5.14 8.35
C GLY A 58 -15.49 5.56 8.56
N TYR A 59 -14.54 4.62 8.49
CA TYR A 59 -13.13 4.96 8.65
C TYR A 59 -12.65 5.90 7.55
N ALA A 60 -11.85 6.89 7.96
CA ALA A 60 -11.04 7.69 7.06
C ALA A 60 -9.69 7.93 7.72
N ASN A 61 -8.60 7.82 6.95
CA ASN A 61 -7.27 8.04 7.50
C ASN A 61 -7.15 9.49 7.99
N GLN A 62 -6.51 9.65 9.14
CA GLN A 62 -6.32 10.95 9.75
C GLN A 62 -5.35 11.81 8.94
N GLN A 63 -5.76 13.03 8.62
CA GLN A 63 -4.94 13.97 7.90
C GLN A 63 -3.68 14.34 8.72
N GLY A 64 -2.54 14.40 8.05
CA GLY A 64 -1.27 14.72 8.70
C GLY A 64 -0.49 13.52 9.23
N SER A 65 -1.04 12.32 9.16
CA SER A 65 -0.30 11.11 9.48
C SER A 65 0.82 10.88 8.47
N LYS A 66 1.97 10.42 8.96
CA LYS A 66 3.09 10.00 8.10
C LYS A 66 3.20 8.48 7.98
N ASN A 67 2.27 7.75 8.59
CA ASN A 67 2.25 6.30 8.46
C ASN A 67 1.99 5.93 7.01
N HIS A 68 2.83 5.06 6.47
CA HIS A 68 2.70 4.61 5.09
C HIS A 68 3.36 3.25 4.91
N ILE A 69 2.98 2.58 3.84
CA ILE A 69 3.64 1.35 3.40
C ILE A 69 4.40 1.68 2.14
N SER A 70 5.71 1.41 2.15
CA SER A 70 6.56 1.66 1.00
C SER A 70 6.79 0.36 0.24
N LEU A 71 6.57 0.44 -1.07
CA LEU A 71 6.70 -0.69 -1.99
C LEU A 71 7.89 -0.41 -2.91
N PHE A 72 8.81 -1.36 -2.96
CA PHE A 72 9.93 -1.27 -3.87
C PHE A 72 9.48 -1.57 -5.30
N ILE A 73 9.91 -0.74 -6.23
CA ILE A 73 9.66 -0.91 -7.67
C ILE A 73 10.97 -0.72 -8.42
N ASP A 74 11.14 -1.45 -9.51
CA ASP A 74 12.32 -1.28 -10.35
C ASP A 74 12.37 0.12 -10.97
N GLU A 75 13.57 0.66 -11.07
CA GLU A 75 13.81 1.97 -11.67
C GLU A 75 13.17 2.09 -13.06
N GLU A 76 13.27 1.04 -13.88
CA GLU A 76 12.74 1.01 -15.23
C GLU A 76 11.22 1.11 -15.29
N ASP A 77 10.52 0.72 -14.23
CA ASP A 77 9.06 0.70 -14.18
C ASP A 77 8.46 1.92 -13.48
N PHE A 78 9.30 2.74 -12.85
CA PHE A 78 8.81 3.83 -11.98
C PHE A 78 7.99 4.87 -12.73
N ASP A 79 8.49 5.39 -13.85
CA ASP A 79 7.79 6.46 -14.58
C ASP A 79 6.47 5.96 -15.15
N ASP A 80 6.41 4.74 -15.68
CA ASP A 80 5.17 4.14 -16.17
C ASP A 80 4.17 3.93 -15.03
N ALA A 81 4.65 3.56 -13.84
CA ALA A 81 3.79 3.42 -12.68
C ALA A 81 3.17 4.76 -12.26
N VAL A 82 3.94 5.84 -12.27
CA VAL A 82 3.42 7.18 -11.98
C VAL A 82 2.35 7.58 -12.98
N ASP A 83 2.58 7.31 -14.25
CA ASP A 83 1.59 7.59 -15.31
C ASP A 83 0.30 6.80 -15.07
N GLU A 84 0.42 5.54 -14.68
CA GLU A 84 -0.73 4.70 -14.38
C GLU A 84 -1.53 5.21 -13.17
N LEU A 85 -0.86 5.69 -12.13
CA LEU A 85 -1.53 6.34 -11.01
C LEU A 85 -2.37 7.52 -11.48
N ARG A 86 -1.81 8.36 -12.35
CA ARG A 86 -2.51 9.53 -12.88
C ARG A 86 -3.67 9.14 -13.79
N GLU A 87 -3.50 8.13 -14.63
CA GLU A 87 -4.54 7.65 -15.53
C GLU A 87 -5.75 7.07 -14.78
N ASN A 88 -5.51 6.53 -13.59
CA ASN A 88 -6.57 5.98 -12.73
C ASN A 88 -7.11 7.00 -11.72
N ASP A 89 -6.76 8.28 -11.87
CA ASP A 89 -7.20 9.37 -10.99
C ASP A 89 -6.85 9.13 -9.52
N ILE A 90 -5.72 8.46 -9.27
CA ILE A 90 -5.22 8.24 -7.92
C ILE A 90 -4.62 9.53 -7.38
N THR A 91 -4.96 9.88 -6.14
CA THR A 91 -4.44 11.07 -5.50
C THR A 91 -2.98 10.89 -5.11
N ILE A 92 -2.10 11.69 -5.70
CA ILE A 92 -0.68 11.74 -5.35
C ILE A 92 -0.50 12.88 -4.34
N VAL A 93 0.12 12.57 -3.20
CA VAL A 93 0.34 13.56 -2.12
C VAL A 93 1.80 13.98 -1.98
N PHE A 94 2.73 13.25 -2.59
CA PHE A 94 4.15 13.62 -2.62
C PHE A 94 4.80 13.04 -3.88
N GLY A 95 5.64 13.85 -4.52
CA GLY A 95 6.43 13.40 -5.66
C GLY A 95 5.66 13.32 -6.99
N PRO A 96 6.25 12.70 -8.02
CA PRO A 96 7.56 12.03 -7.96
C PRO A 96 8.72 13.00 -7.68
N GLU A 97 9.60 12.61 -6.77
CA GLU A 97 10.75 13.41 -6.34
C GLU A 97 12.00 12.54 -6.19
N ASN A 98 13.14 13.15 -6.36
CA ASN A 98 14.41 12.49 -6.03
C ASN A 98 14.51 12.33 -4.52
N LEU A 99 14.77 11.12 -4.07
CA LEU A 99 14.83 10.80 -2.66
C LEU A 99 15.67 9.54 -2.45
N ARG A 100 16.51 9.55 -1.44
CA ARG A 100 17.36 8.40 -1.02
C ARG A 100 18.12 7.74 -2.19
N GLY A 101 18.66 8.55 -3.09
CA GLY A 101 19.45 8.06 -4.23
C GLY A 101 18.66 7.53 -5.41
N GLY A 102 17.35 7.66 -5.39
CA GLY A 102 16.45 7.28 -6.46
C GLY A 102 15.25 8.20 -6.52
N LYS A 103 14.07 7.63 -6.67
CA LYS A 103 12.81 8.41 -6.71
C LYS A 103 11.76 7.81 -5.80
N SER A 104 10.83 8.66 -5.41
CA SER A 104 9.68 8.30 -4.59
C SER A 104 8.44 9.00 -5.06
N VAL A 105 7.29 8.32 -4.97
CA VAL A 105 5.97 8.90 -5.13
C VAL A 105 5.08 8.33 -4.03
N VAL A 106 4.30 9.19 -3.37
CA VAL A 106 3.35 8.78 -2.33
C VAL A 106 1.93 9.10 -2.81
N PHE A 107 1.06 8.14 -2.67
CA PHE A 107 -0.32 8.22 -3.14
C PHE A 107 -1.27 7.60 -2.13
N LEU A 108 -2.57 7.79 -2.35
CA LEU A 108 -3.60 7.36 -1.40
C LEU A 108 -4.41 6.19 -1.94
N ASP A 109 -4.76 5.28 -1.04
CA ASP A 109 -5.80 4.29 -1.29
C ASP A 109 -7.19 4.96 -1.15
N PRO A 110 -8.30 4.22 -1.38
CA PRO A 110 -9.64 4.83 -1.30
C PRO A 110 -10.00 5.46 0.03
N ASP A 111 -9.33 5.07 1.12
CA ASP A 111 -9.60 5.58 2.47
C ASP A 111 -8.58 6.61 2.94
N GLY A 112 -7.66 7.00 2.08
CA GLY A 112 -6.61 7.95 2.43
C GLY A 112 -5.39 7.32 3.09
N ASN A 113 -5.29 6.00 3.13
CA ASN A 113 -4.06 5.35 3.57
C ASN A 113 -2.95 5.63 2.58
N GLN A 114 -1.75 5.91 3.09
CA GLN A 114 -0.63 6.31 2.25
C GLN A 114 0.21 5.11 1.82
N LEU A 115 0.49 5.06 0.53
CA LEU A 115 1.37 4.08 -0.09
C LEU A 115 2.48 4.82 -0.83
N GLU A 116 3.68 4.26 -0.79
CA GLU A 116 4.82 4.81 -1.50
C GLU A 116 5.34 3.79 -2.51
N LEU A 117 5.69 4.27 -3.71
CA LEU A 117 6.53 3.52 -4.65
C LEU A 117 7.90 4.17 -4.65
N CYS A 118 8.95 3.40 -4.51
CA CYS A 118 10.30 3.93 -4.45
C CYS A 118 11.35 2.95 -4.95
N TYR A 119 12.49 3.50 -5.32
CA TYR A 119 13.74 2.80 -5.56
C TYR A 119 14.90 3.73 -5.16
N PRO A 120 16.09 3.23 -4.92
CA PRO A 120 16.44 1.83 -4.73
C PRO A 120 15.85 1.28 -3.44
N ARG A 121 15.89 -0.05 -3.31
CA ARG A 121 15.48 -0.69 -2.07
C ARG A 121 16.41 -0.26 -0.93
N MET A 122 15.84 -0.06 0.25
CA MET A 122 16.67 0.23 1.43
C MET A 122 17.50 -1.00 1.79
N ASN A 123 18.77 -0.76 2.00
CA ASN A 123 19.71 -1.81 2.45
C ASN A 123 19.83 -1.77 3.96
N ILE A 124 19.90 -2.95 4.52
CA ILE A 124 20.08 -3.13 5.96
C ILE A 124 21.50 -3.58 6.23
#